data_feb5b76c2e7203ac328eb6c0e012ad12
#
_entry.id   feb5b76c2e7203ac328eb6c0e012ad12
#
_cell.length_a   1.000
_cell.length_b   1.000
_cell.length_c   1.000
_cell.angle_alpha   90.00
_cell.angle_beta   90.00
_cell.angle_gamma   90.00
#
_symmetry.space_group_name_H-M   'P 1'
#
loop_
_entity.id
_entity.type
_entity.pdbx_description
1 polymer ?
#
loop_
_entity_poly.entity_id
_entity_poly.type
_entity_poly.pdbx_seq_one_letter_code
_entity_poly.pdbx_strand_id
1 'polypeptide(L)' 'MKHYKIKLTDKFSGVRLVTVTAKTAGEAMDLVDRSEGENIAVIEEPV' A
#
# COMPACT_ATOMS: atom_id res chain seq x y z
N MET A 1 -2.40 -15.61 -6.10
CA MET A 1 -1.96 -14.36 -5.46
C MET A 1 -2.85 -13.22 -5.92
N LYS A 2 -3.05 -12.25 -5.08
CA LYS A 2 -3.92 -11.09 -5.38
C LYS A 2 -3.09 -9.83 -5.56
N HIS A 3 -3.63 -8.90 -6.33
CA HIS A 3 -3.01 -7.59 -6.51
C HIS A 3 -3.72 -6.60 -5.59
N TYR A 4 -2.98 -5.99 -4.69
CA TYR A 4 -3.54 -5.03 -3.75
C TYR A 4 -3.13 -3.62 -4.16
N LYS A 5 -4.10 -2.72 -4.16
CA LYS A 5 -3.83 -1.30 -4.35
C LYS A 5 -3.71 -0.67 -2.98
N ILE A 6 -2.56 -0.08 -2.72
CA ILE A 6 -2.26 0.53 -1.43
C ILE A 6 -2.10 2.02 -1.61
N LYS A 7 -2.89 2.78 -0.87
CA LYS A 7 -2.81 4.22 -0.87
C LYS A 7 -1.95 4.66 0.31
N LEU A 8 -0.85 5.32 0.00
CA LEU A 8 0.07 5.85 1.00
C LEU A 8 -0.12 7.35 1.13
N THR A 9 -0.06 7.85 2.34
CA THR A 9 -0.16 9.29 2.60
C THR A 9 1.10 9.78 3.30
N ASP A 10 1.49 11.00 2.96
CA ASP A 10 2.67 11.64 3.51
C ASP A 10 2.34 13.11 3.76
N LYS A 11 2.90 13.67 4.81
CA LYS A 11 2.69 15.09 5.15
C LYS A 11 3.21 16.05 4.06
N PHE A 12 4.22 15.62 3.34
CA PHE A 12 4.90 16.49 2.38
C PHE A 12 4.58 16.16 0.93
N SER A 13 4.50 14.88 0.62
CA SER A 13 4.32 14.43 -0.76
C SER A 13 2.87 14.19 -1.15
N GLY A 14 1.95 14.23 -0.18
CA GLY A 14 0.54 13.99 -0.45
C GLY A 14 0.22 12.50 -0.49
N VAL A 15 -0.42 12.07 -1.58
CA VAL A 15 -0.91 10.70 -1.72
C VAL A 15 -0.27 10.03 -2.92
N ARG A 16 0.13 8.77 -2.77
CA ARG A 16 0.54 7.96 -3.92
C ARG A 16 -0.06 6.57 -3.82
N LEU A 17 -0.28 5.96 -4.98
CA LEU A 17 -0.81 4.61 -5.08
C LEU A 17 0.28 3.64 -5.49
N VAL A 18 0.31 2.51 -4.81
CA VAL A 18 1.26 1.44 -5.09
C VAL A 18 0.48 0.14 -5.25
N THR A 19 0.87 -0.68 -6.21
CA THR A 19 0.29 -2.00 -6.40
C THR A 19 1.28 -3.06 -5.91
N VAL A 20 0.80 -3.96 -5.05
CA VAL A 20 1.61 -5.04 -4.50
C VAL A 20 0.88 -6.36 -4.73
N THR A 21 1.61 -7.37 -5.19
CA THR A 21 1.08 -8.72 -5.33
C THR A 21 1.41 -9.51 -4.08
N ALA A 22 0.39 -10.04 -3.42
CA ALA A 22 0.54 -10.78 -2.18
C ALA A 22 -0.62 -11.77 -1.99
N LYS A 23 -0.48 -12.68 -1.05
CA LYS A 23 -1.53 -13.66 -0.74
C LYS A 23 -2.62 -13.08 0.14
N THR A 24 -2.25 -12.17 1.02
CA THR A 24 -3.17 -11.52 1.97
C THR A 24 -2.85 -10.04 2.07
N ALA A 25 -3.82 -9.28 2.61
CA ALA A 25 -3.62 -7.86 2.84
C ALA A 25 -2.46 -7.60 3.82
N GLY A 26 -2.33 -8.42 4.85
CA GLY A 26 -1.23 -8.30 5.80
C GLY A 26 0.13 -8.49 5.15
N GLU A 27 0.24 -9.46 4.25
CA GLU A 27 1.46 -9.68 3.50
C GLU A 27 1.75 -8.49 2.57
N ALA A 28 0.70 -7.94 1.94
CA ALA A 28 0.85 -6.76 1.09
C ALA A 28 1.39 -5.57 1.88
N MET A 29 0.93 -5.39 3.12
CA MET A 29 1.43 -4.32 3.99
C MET A 29 2.91 -4.49 4.30
N ASP A 30 3.37 -5.74 4.46
CA ASP A 30 4.77 -6.01 4.73
C ASP A 30 5.66 -5.81 3.50
N LEU A 31 5.11 -6.08 2.32
CA LEU A 31 5.85 -5.98 1.07
C LEU A 31 5.91 -4.57 0.52
N VAL A 32 4.96 -3.71 0.88
CA VAL A 32 4.93 -2.36 0.34
C VAL A 32 6.14 -1.56 0.82
N ASP A 33 6.80 -0.89 -0.13
CA ASP A 33 7.97 -0.08 0.16
C ASP A 33 7.52 1.32 0.54
N ARG A 34 7.49 1.58 1.85
CA ARG A 34 7.08 2.87 2.40
C ARG A 34 8.31 3.71 2.70
N SER A 35 8.25 4.97 2.30
CA SER A 35 9.26 5.93 2.70
C SER A 35 9.04 6.32 4.17
N GLU A 36 10.08 6.83 4.79
CA GLU A 36 9.97 7.32 6.16
C GLU A 36 8.90 8.42 6.23
N GLY A 37 8.00 8.30 7.17
CA GLY A 37 6.90 9.26 7.34
C GLY A 37 5.65 8.92 6.56
N GLU A 38 5.68 7.94 5.68
CA GLU A 38 4.49 7.50 4.96
C GLU A 38 3.66 6.52 5.78
N ASN A 39 2.35 6.67 5.68
CA ASN A 39 1.40 5.78 6.34
C ASN A 39 0.47 5.16 5.30
N ILE A 40 0.02 3.95 5.58
CA ILE A 40 -0.97 3.27 4.75
C ILE A 40 -2.35 3.83 5.14
N ALA A 41 -3.00 4.48 4.19
CA ALA A 41 -4.34 5.04 4.40
C ALA A 41 -5.43 4.04 4.03
N VAL A 42 -5.28 3.36 2.90
CA VAL A 42 -6.29 2.43 2.37
C VAL A 42 -5.59 1.27 1.69
N ILE A 43 -6.12 0.07 1.87
CA ILE A 43 -5.73 -1.11 1.10
C ILE A 43 -6.98 -1.61 0.39
N GLU A 44 -6.94 -1.65 -0.93
CA GLU A 44 -8.03 -2.18 -1.72
C GLU A 44 -7.64 -3.51 -2.31
N GLU A 45 -8.49 -4.51 -2.09
CA GLU A 45 -8.32 -5.80 -2.72
C GLU A 45 -8.98 -5.74 -4.10
N PRO A 46 -8.22 -5.98 -5.17
CA PRO A 46 -8.82 -5.98 -6.51
C PRO A 46 -9.71 -7.22 -6.69
N VAL A 47 -10.68 -7.05 -7.48
CA VAL A 47 -11.61 -8.13 -7.81
C VAL A 47 -10.95 -9.17 -8.68
#